data_23f2a67aac9622a347e728c16c4487a1
#
_entry.id   23f2a67aac9622a347e728c16c4487a1
#
_cell.length_a   1.000
_cell.length_b   1.000
_cell.length_c   1.000
_cell.angle_alpha   90.00
_cell.angle_beta   90.00
_cell.angle_gamma   90.00
#
_symmetry.space_group_name_H-M   'P 1'
#
loop_
_entity.id
_entity.type
_entity.pdbx_description
1 polymer ?
#
loop_
_entity_poly.entity_id
_entity_poly.type
_entity_poly.pdbx_seq_one_letter_code
_entity_poly.pdbx_strand_id
1 'polypeptide(L)'
;NQKIGLLWIDAHSDISTPDTSPSGNVHGMPLAAIMGLGPSELGNIYDFSPKVRPENCVLVGVRDVDSHEKENIRKAGVEVFTMRDIDERGMRAVMEEALRMAGRGTAGYHVSLDMDWIDPEDAPGVGTPVWGGATYREAHLAMEIIADHGRMLSFEIVEVNPVIDERNQTADLAVELTLSAFGKKIL
;
A
#
# COMPACT_ATOMS: atom_id res chain seq x y z
N ASN A 1 4.98 -14.62 19.88
CA ASN A 1 4.98 -13.90 18.61
C ASN A 1 3.84 -12.88 18.63
N GLN A 2 4.16 -11.60 18.49
CA GLN A 2 3.16 -10.54 18.39
C GLN A 2 2.70 -10.47 16.92
N LYS A 3 1.38 -10.31 16.70
CA LYS A 3 0.82 -10.03 15.38
C LYS A 3 1.18 -8.62 14.95
N ILE A 4 1.39 -8.42 13.66
CA ILE A 4 1.50 -7.10 13.05
C ILE A 4 0.36 -6.90 12.05
N GLY A 5 -0.03 -5.66 11.82
CA GLY A 5 -0.92 -5.27 10.74
C GLY A 5 -0.15 -4.83 9.50
N LEU A 6 -0.86 -4.63 8.43
CA LEU A 6 -0.34 -4.15 7.14
C LEU A 6 -1.25 -3.07 6.58
N LEU A 7 -0.68 -1.93 6.27
CA LEU A 7 -1.30 -0.88 5.48
C LEU A 7 -0.62 -0.89 4.11
N TRP A 8 -1.38 -1.27 3.08
CA TRP A 8 -0.93 -1.34 1.70
C TRP A 8 -1.51 -0.17 0.93
N ILE A 9 -0.69 0.81 0.61
CA ILE A 9 -1.09 2.07 -0.04
C ILE A 9 -0.61 2.02 -1.48
N ASP A 10 -1.55 1.84 -2.43
CA ASP A 10 -1.21 1.42 -3.78
C ASP A 10 -2.39 1.68 -4.73
N ALA A 11 -2.11 1.93 -6.02
CA ALA A 11 -3.13 1.95 -7.07
C ALA A 11 -3.67 0.56 -7.39
N HIS A 12 -2.84 -0.47 -7.17
CA HIS A 12 -3.11 -1.87 -7.47
C HIS A 12 -3.42 -2.67 -6.21
N SER A 13 -3.76 -3.92 -6.36
CA SER A 13 -4.03 -4.79 -5.21
C SER A 13 -2.90 -5.74 -4.86
N ASP A 14 -2.04 -6.05 -5.81
CA ASP A 14 -0.89 -6.95 -5.69
C ASP A 14 -1.22 -8.33 -5.09
N ILE A 15 -2.49 -8.75 -5.27
CA ILE A 15 -3.03 -10.00 -4.71
C ILE A 15 -3.16 -11.11 -5.75
N SER A 16 -2.52 -10.95 -6.89
CA SER A 16 -2.44 -11.99 -7.91
C SER A 16 -1.61 -13.18 -7.41
N THR A 17 -1.95 -14.36 -7.90
CA THR A 17 -1.18 -15.58 -7.65
C THR A 17 -0.59 -16.09 -8.97
N PRO A 18 0.35 -17.05 -8.96
CA PRO A 18 0.84 -17.65 -10.20
C PRO A 18 -0.28 -18.21 -11.10
N ASP A 19 -1.38 -18.66 -10.49
CA ASP A 19 -2.52 -19.24 -11.22
C ASP A 19 -3.50 -18.18 -11.75
N THR A 20 -3.48 -16.98 -11.20
CA THR A 20 -4.46 -15.92 -11.51
C THR A 20 -3.86 -14.72 -12.22
N SER A 21 -2.53 -14.54 -12.19
CA SER A 21 -1.85 -13.43 -12.85
C SER A 21 -1.91 -13.55 -14.38
N PRO A 22 -2.46 -12.55 -15.09
CA PRO A 22 -2.49 -12.58 -16.56
C PRO A 22 -1.10 -12.43 -17.19
N SER A 23 -0.22 -11.69 -16.53
CA SER A 23 1.13 -11.37 -17.01
C SER A 23 2.20 -12.35 -16.51
N GLY A 24 1.95 -13.03 -15.39
CA GLY A 24 2.94 -13.80 -14.66
C GLY A 24 3.99 -12.95 -13.94
N ASN A 25 3.85 -11.65 -13.93
CA ASN A 25 4.80 -10.73 -13.31
C ASN A 25 4.71 -10.80 -11.79
N VAL A 26 5.86 -10.97 -11.14
CA VAL A 26 5.94 -11.17 -9.69
C VAL A 26 5.58 -9.91 -8.89
N HIS A 27 5.76 -8.72 -9.46
CA HIS A 27 5.42 -7.46 -8.77
C HIS A 27 3.92 -7.33 -8.46
N GLY A 28 3.02 -8.01 -9.19
CA GLY A 28 1.59 -8.06 -8.87
C GLY A 28 1.20 -9.16 -7.86
N MET A 29 2.18 -9.80 -7.18
CA MET A 29 1.93 -10.93 -6.27
C MET A 29 2.39 -10.73 -4.81
N PRO A 30 3.06 -9.63 -4.43
CA PRO A 30 3.67 -9.54 -3.10
C PRO A 30 2.64 -9.57 -1.97
N LEU A 31 1.49 -8.95 -2.11
CA LEU A 31 0.45 -9.04 -1.09
C LEU A 31 -0.09 -10.46 -0.93
N ALA A 32 -0.31 -11.20 -2.03
CA ALA A 32 -0.68 -12.60 -1.97
C ALA A 32 0.38 -13.43 -1.24
N ALA A 33 1.67 -13.20 -1.53
CA ALA A 33 2.77 -13.90 -0.88
C ALA A 33 2.82 -13.63 0.64
N ILE A 34 2.65 -12.39 1.07
CA ILE A 34 2.60 -11.98 2.48
C ILE A 34 1.47 -12.70 3.22
N MET A 35 0.34 -12.90 2.55
CA MET A 35 -0.83 -13.62 3.12
C MET A 35 -0.76 -15.14 2.97
N GLY A 36 0.32 -15.68 2.40
CA GLY A 36 0.50 -17.13 2.19
C GLY A 36 -0.34 -17.71 1.05
N LEU A 37 -0.81 -16.88 0.13
CA LEU A 37 -1.61 -17.25 -1.05
C LEU A 37 -0.78 -17.23 -2.35
N GLY A 38 0.36 -16.57 -2.32
CA GLY A 38 1.24 -16.37 -3.48
C GLY A 38 2.25 -17.49 -3.68
N PRO A 39 3.31 -17.21 -4.47
CA PRO A 39 4.41 -18.17 -4.68
C PRO A 39 5.02 -18.62 -3.36
N SER A 40 5.15 -19.93 -3.19
CA SER A 40 5.67 -20.53 -1.94
C SER A 40 7.09 -20.05 -1.60
N GLU A 41 7.88 -19.78 -2.63
CA GLU A 41 9.26 -19.30 -2.53
C GLU A 41 9.33 -17.92 -1.83
N LEU A 42 8.33 -17.07 -2.04
CA LEU A 42 8.20 -15.77 -1.38
C LEU A 42 7.47 -15.89 -0.05
N GLY A 43 6.35 -16.62 -0.04
CA GLY A 43 5.51 -16.78 1.15
C GLY A 43 6.24 -17.44 2.32
N ASN A 44 7.16 -18.38 2.06
CA ASN A 44 7.87 -19.14 3.07
C ASN A 44 9.24 -18.55 3.48
N ILE A 45 9.59 -17.34 3.05
CA ILE A 45 10.81 -16.68 3.50
C ILE A 45 10.84 -16.69 5.04
N TYR A 46 11.97 -17.10 5.63
CA TYR A 46 12.17 -17.33 7.08
C TYR A 46 11.26 -18.41 7.69
N ASP A 47 10.80 -19.38 6.91
CA ASP A 47 9.95 -20.51 7.36
C ASP A 47 8.70 -20.06 8.15
N PHE A 48 8.12 -18.91 7.74
CA PHE A 48 7.00 -18.29 8.42
C PHE A 48 5.97 -17.79 7.42
N SER A 49 4.77 -18.35 7.42
CA SER A 49 3.64 -18.00 6.57
C SER A 49 2.31 -18.28 7.27
N PRO A 50 1.28 -17.45 7.13
CA PRO A 50 1.28 -16.09 6.55
C PRO A 50 2.02 -15.08 7.44
N LYS A 51 2.51 -13.99 6.84
CA LYS A 51 3.19 -12.90 7.58
C LYS A 51 2.17 -12.01 8.28
N VAL A 52 1.06 -11.73 7.60
CA VAL A 52 -0.04 -10.89 8.08
C VAL A 52 -1.36 -11.64 7.91
N ARG A 53 -2.30 -11.41 8.80
CA ARG A 53 -3.64 -11.96 8.68
C ARG A 53 -4.53 -11.02 7.88
N PRO A 54 -5.46 -11.54 7.04
CA PRO A 54 -6.34 -10.72 6.23
C PRO A 54 -7.10 -9.65 7.03
N GLU A 55 -7.58 -9.98 8.23
CA GLU A 55 -8.32 -9.05 9.11
C GLU A 55 -7.48 -7.86 9.62
N ASN A 56 -6.15 -7.93 9.47
CA ASN A 56 -5.21 -6.87 9.82
C ASN A 56 -4.48 -6.29 8.59
N CYS A 57 -4.94 -6.64 7.39
CA CYS A 57 -4.43 -6.12 6.12
C CYS A 57 -5.47 -5.19 5.52
N VAL A 58 -5.05 -3.98 5.16
CA VAL A 58 -5.93 -2.96 4.58
C VAL A 58 -5.26 -2.34 3.37
N LEU A 59 -5.95 -2.36 2.23
CA LEU A 59 -5.54 -1.68 1.01
C LEU A 59 -6.17 -0.28 0.97
N VAL A 60 -5.41 0.71 0.53
CA VAL A 60 -5.85 2.10 0.43
C VAL A 60 -5.48 2.71 -0.91
N GLY A 61 -6.48 3.24 -1.62
CA GLY A 61 -6.29 3.98 -2.87
C GLY A 61 -6.38 3.17 -4.14
N VAL A 62 -6.76 1.90 -4.01
CA VAL A 62 -6.90 0.98 -5.14
C VAL A 62 -7.86 1.53 -6.19
N ARG A 63 -7.43 1.51 -7.47
CA ARG A 63 -8.23 2.01 -8.59
C ARG A 63 -8.06 1.23 -9.89
N ASP A 64 -7.03 0.37 -9.97
CA ASP A 64 -6.85 -0.56 -11.08
C ASP A 64 -6.77 -2.00 -10.56
N VAL A 65 -7.80 -2.80 -10.85
CA VAL A 65 -7.94 -4.19 -10.37
C VAL A 65 -8.67 -5.01 -11.41
N ASP A 66 -8.08 -6.11 -11.80
CA ASP A 66 -8.72 -7.03 -12.74
C ASP A 66 -9.81 -7.93 -12.09
N SER A 67 -10.45 -8.78 -12.90
CA SER A 67 -11.52 -9.66 -12.42
C SER A 67 -11.04 -10.74 -11.46
N HIS A 68 -9.83 -11.26 -11.66
CA HIS A 68 -9.23 -12.31 -10.83
C HIS A 68 -8.78 -11.73 -9.48
N GLU A 69 -8.19 -10.54 -9.51
CA GLU A 69 -7.81 -9.84 -8.29
C GLU A 69 -9.04 -9.49 -7.43
N LYS A 70 -10.13 -9.01 -8.05
CA LYS A 70 -11.41 -8.79 -7.35
C LYS A 70 -11.92 -10.06 -6.66
N GLU A 71 -11.75 -11.21 -7.30
CA GLU A 71 -12.12 -12.48 -6.69
C GLU A 71 -11.16 -12.87 -5.55
N ASN A 72 -9.85 -12.68 -5.74
CA ASN A 72 -8.84 -12.95 -4.71
C ASN A 72 -9.03 -12.07 -3.48
N ILE A 73 -9.31 -10.77 -3.64
CA ILE A 73 -9.65 -9.84 -2.54
C ILE A 73 -10.84 -10.37 -1.73
N ARG A 74 -11.93 -10.77 -2.42
CA ARG A 74 -13.13 -11.29 -1.74
C ARG A 74 -12.87 -12.60 -1.01
N LYS A 75 -12.10 -13.51 -1.62
CA LYS A 75 -11.72 -14.79 -1.01
C LYS A 75 -10.80 -14.62 0.19
N ALA A 76 -9.84 -13.72 0.08
CA ALA A 76 -8.91 -13.41 1.17
C ALA A 76 -9.60 -12.68 2.32
N GLY A 77 -10.67 -11.93 2.07
CA GLY A 77 -11.36 -11.14 3.09
C GLY A 77 -10.58 -9.91 3.53
N VAL A 78 -9.78 -9.34 2.64
CA VAL A 78 -9.01 -8.12 2.88
C VAL A 78 -9.92 -6.90 2.71
N GLU A 79 -9.77 -5.92 3.58
CA GLU A 79 -10.48 -4.64 3.46
C GLU A 79 -9.83 -3.75 2.41
N VAL A 80 -10.63 -3.06 1.62
CA VAL A 80 -10.17 -2.18 0.55
C VAL A 80 -10.90 -0.85 0.61
N PHE A 81 -10.14 0.22 0.69
CA PHE A 81 -10.59 1.59 0.47
C PHE A 81 -10.08 2.04 -0.90
N THR A 82 -10.99 2.19 -1.84
CA THR A 82 -10.68 2.67 -3.20
C THR A 82 -10.44 4.18 -3.23
N MET A 83 -9.92 4.72 -4.34
CA MET A 83 -9.88 6.18 -4.53
C MET A 83 -11.27 6.81 -4.42
N ARG A 84 -12.33 6.11 -4.87
CA ARG A 84 -13.70 6.58 -4.70
C ARG A 84 -14.09 6.75 -3.22
N ASP A 85 -13.66 5.84 -2.34
CA ASP A 85 -13.91 5.98 -0.90
C ASP A 85 -13.21 7.22 -0.34
N ILE A 86 -12.01 7.52 -0.85
CA ILE A 86 -11.27 8.73 -0.48
C ILE A 86 -12.01 9.99 -0.98
N ASP A 87 -12.49 10.00 -2.22
CA ASP A 87 -13.28 11.10 -2.79
C ASP A 87 -14.57 11.38 -2.00
N GLU A 88 -15.30 10.32 -1.63
CA GLU A 88 -16.59 10.45 -0.95
C GLU A 88 -16.46 10.80 0.53
N ARG A 89 -15.40 10.33 1.21
CA ARG A 89 -15.26 10.39 2.67
C ARG A 89 -14.13 11.32 3.15
N GLY A 90 -13.21 11.64 2.25
CA GLY A 90 -11.99 12.38 2.53
C GLY A 90 -10.86 11.51 3.08
N MET A 91 -9.62 11.89 2.75
CA MET A 91 -8.39 11.17 3.11
C MET A 91 -8.31 10.86 4.61
N ARG A 92 -8.60 11.84 5.47
CA ARG A 92 -8.53 11.66 6.94
C ARG A 92 -9.41 10.54 7.44
N ALA A 93 -10.68 10.51 7.04
CA ALA A 93 -11.63 9.51 7.54
C ALA A 93 -11.24 8.09 7.10
N VAL A 94 -10.80 7.95 5.85
CA VAL A 94 -10.32 6.67 5.31
C VAL A 94 -9.07 6.20 6.04
N MET A 95 -8.06 7.06 6.18
CA MET A 95 -6.82 6.70 6.85
C MET A 95 -7.01 6.34 8.33
N GLU A 96 -7.79 7.11 9.07
CA GLU A 96 -8.08 6.82 10.48
C GLU A 96 -8.78 5.46 10.65
N GLU A 97 -9.69 5.11 9.74
CA GLU A 97 -10.33 3.79 9.75
C GLU A 97 -9.38 2.67 9.37
N ALA A 98 -8.60 2.85 8.29
CA ALA A 98 -7.60 1.87 7.84
C ALA A 98 -6.57 1.56 8.95
N LEU A 99 -6.04 2.59 9.60
CA LEU A 99 -5.08 2.44 10.70
C LEU A 99 -5.68 1.74 11.93
N ARG A 100 -6.94 2.03 12.24
CA ARG A 100 -7.66 1.34 13.32
C ARG A 100 -7.83 -0.15 13.01
N MET A 101 -8.12 -0.51 11.76
CA MET A 101 -8.27 -1.92 11.34
C MET A 101 -6.93 -2.64 11.33
N ALA A 102 -5.91 -2.10 10.67
CA ALA A 102 -4.57 -2.68 10.65
C ALA A 102 -3.98 -2.83 12.06
N GLY A 103 -4.23 -1.85 12.94
CA GLY A 103 -3.75 -1.86 14.31
C GLY A 103 -4.53 -2.74 15.30
N ARG A 104 -5.68 -3.30 14.92
CA ARG A 104 -6.57 -4.00 15.85
C ARG A 104 -6.00 -5.32 16.34
N GLY A 105 -5.69 -5.39 17.65
CA GLY A 105 -5.14 -6.59 18.27
C GLY A 105 -3.72 -6.95 17.80
N THR A 106 -2.98 -5.96 17.30
CA THR A 106 -1.59 -6.07 16.84
C THR A 106 -0.65 -5.26 17.69
N ALA A 107 0.66 -5.50 17.59
CA ALA A 107 1.70 -4.67 18.21
C ALA A 107 1.81 -3.29 17.54
N GLY A 108 1.46 -3.21 16.29
CA GLY A 108 1.48 -2.08 15.39
C GLY A 108 1.36 -2.61 13.96
N TYR A 109 1.72 -1.79 12.98
CA TYR A 109 1.60 -2.17 11.57
C TYR A 109 2.85 -1.79 10.77
N HIS A 110 3.04 -2.53 9.69
CA HIS A 110 3.93 -2.16 8.59
C HIS A 110 3.16 -1.29 7.60
N VAL A 111 3.83 -0.32 7.00
CA VAL A 111 3.30 0.49 5.90
C VAL A 111 4.12 0.20 4.66
N SER A 112 3.45 -0.24 3.60
CA SER A 112 3.99 -0.31 2.24
C SER A 112 3.36 0.81 1.43
N LEU A 113 4.18 1.71 0.92
CA LEU A 113 3.77 2.82 0.07
C LEU A 113 4.31 2.59 -1.34
N ASP A 114 3.41 2.26 -2.26
CA ASP A 114 3.71 2.29 -3.68
C ASP A 114 3.58 3.71 -4.22
N MET A 115 4.59 4.17 -4.96
CA MET A 115 4.57 5.53 -5.51
C MET A 115 3.58 5.72 -6.65
N ASP A 116 3.08 4.63 -7.25
CA ASP A 116 2.02 4.71 -8.26
C ASP A 116 0.62 4.96 -7.67
N TRP A 117 0.48 4.87 -6.32
CA TRP A 117 -0.70 5.36 -5.62
C TRP A 117 -0.97 6.84 -5.88
N ILE A 118 0.09 7.62 -6.05
CA ILE A 118 0.04 9.05 -6.32
C ILE A 118 -0.34 9.28 -7.78
N ASP A 119 -0.98 10.40 -8.06
CA ASP A 119 -1.31 10.76 -9.44
C ASP A 119 -0.03 10.92 -10.27
N PRO A 120 0.01 10.43 -11.53
CA PRO A 120 1.16 10.56 -12.41
C PRO A 120 1.60 12.01 -12.70
N GLU A 121 0.74 13.02 -12.45
CA GLU A 121 1.15 14.42 -12.53
C GLU A 121 2.16 14.79 -11.43
N ASP A 122 2.03 14.18 -10.24
CA ASP A 122 2.90 14.41 -9.09
C ASP A 122 4.03 13.37 -9.00
N ALA A 123 3.81 12.12 -9.44
CA ALA A 123 4.78 11.03 -9.40
C ALA A 123 4.90 10.29 -10.75
N PRO A 124 5.54 10.89 -11.77
CA PRO A 124 5.66 10.28 -13.11
C PRO A 124 6.64 9.10 -13.18
N GLY A 125 7.57 8.98 -12.24
CA GLY A 125 8.65 7.98 -12.24
C GLY A 125 8.25 6.64 -11.65
N VAL A 126 7.17 6.02 -12.14
CA VAL A 126 6.67 4.71 -11.71
C VAL A 126 6.46 3.79 -12.91
N GLY A 127 6.59 2.47 -12.70
CA GLY A 127 6.50 1.49 -13.79
C GLY A 127 5.09 1.31 -14.36
N THR A 128 4.08 1.43 -13.51
CA THR A 128 2.66 1.15 -13.81
C THR A 128 1.75 2.32 -13.41
N PRO A 129 1.89 3.50 -14.04
CA PRO A 129 1.13 4.68 -13.65
C PRO A 129 -0.37 4.52 -13.94
N VAL A 130 -1.21 4.92 -12.98
CA VAL A 130 -2.67 4.93 -13.10
C VAL A 130 -3.19 6.32 -12.75
N TRP A 131 -3.97 6.93 -13.65
CA TRP A 131 -4.57 8.26 -13.45
C TRP A 131 -5.62 8.26 -12.32
N GLY A 132 -5.83 9.44 -11.72
CA GLY A 132 -6.81 9.62 -10.65
C GLY A 132 -6.28 9.15 -9.29
N GLY A 133 -4.98 9.32 -9.07
CA GLY A 133 -4.30 9.01 -7.81
C GLY A 133 -4.42 10.11 -6.75
N ALA A 134 -3.78 9.88 -5.61
CA ALA A 134 -3.68 10.87 -4.56
C ALA A 134 -2.86 12.08 -5.04
N THR A 135 -3.33 13.26 -4.73
CA THR A 135 -2.57 14.49 -4.97
C THR A 135 -1.41 14.62 -3.99
N TYR A 136 -0.43 15.47 -4.31
CA TYR A 136 0.68 15.80 -3.43
C TYR A 136 0.23 16.07 -1.98
N ARG A 137 -0.82 16.88 -1.79
CA ARG A 137 -1.30 17.21 -0.44
C ARG A 137 -2.04 16.08 0.26
N GLU A 138 -2.78 15.28 -0.45
CA GLU A 138 -3.43 14.09 0.11
C GLU A 138 -2.40 13.06 0.56
N ALA A 139 -1.35 12.86 -0.24
CA ALA A 139 -0.25 11.96 0.12
C ALA A 139 0.47 12.40 1.39
N HIS A 140 0.82 13.69 1.50
CA HIS A 140 1.39 14.23 2.74
C HIS A 140 0.45 14.09 3.93
N LEU A 141 -0.84 14.40 3.76
CA LEU A 141 -1.83 14.25 4.83
C LEU A 141 -1.94 12.80 5.31
N ALA A 142 -1.92 11.84 4.40
CA ALA A 142 -1.93 10.42 4.77
C ALA A 142 -0.72 10.05 5.62
N MET A 143 0.48 10.48 5.24
CA MET A 143 1.72 10.23 5.99
C MET A 143 1.73 10.94 7.34
N GLU A 144 1.24 12.17 7.40
CA GLU A 144 1.09 12.93 8.66
C GLU A 144 0.14 12.21 9.64
N ILE A 145 -0.97 11.64 9.15
CA ILE A 145 -1.92 10.86 9.96
C ILE A 145 -1.28 9.56 10.47
N ILE A 146 -0.47 8.87 9.65
CA ILE A 146 0.29 7.69 10.06
C ILE A 146 1.26 8.04 11.20
N ALA A 147 1.99 9.15 11.06
CA ALA A 147 2.92 9.63 12.08
C ALA A 147 2.19 9.96 13.39
N ASP A 148 1.06 10.67 13.31
CA ASP A 148 0.26 11.06 14.48
C ASP A 148 -0.35 9.86 15.21
N HIS A 149 -0.70 8.80 14.47
CA HIS A 149 -1.22 7.56 15.06
C HIS A 149 -0.17 6.81 15.90
N GLY A 150 1.12 6.95 15.59
CA GLY A 150 2.24 6.54 16.43
C GLY A 150 2.42 5.03 16.62
N ARG A 151 1.85 4.18 15.75
CA ARG A 151 1.94 2.71 15.85
C ARG A 151 2.58 2.04 14.64
N MET A 152 3.22 2.81 13.78
CA MET A 152 4.02 2.29 12.67
C MET A 152 5.28 1.60 13.22
N LEU A 153 5.49 0.34 12.83
CA LEU A 153 6.65 -0.46 13.25
C LEU A 153 7.75 -0.47 12.17
N SER A 154 7.35 -0.40 10.92
CA SER A 154 8.23 -0.37 9.77
C SER A 154 7.54 0.31 8.59
N PHE A 155 8.34 0.79 7.67
CA PHE A 155 7.90 1.53 6.50
C PHE A 155 8.77 1.16 5.31
N GLU A 156 8.16 1.01 4.14
CA GLU A 156 8.86 0.88 2.87
C GLU A 156 8.20 1.76 1.81
N ILE A 157 8.99 2.18 0.84
CA ILE A 157 8.53 2.80 -0.41
C ILE A 157 8.99 1.92 -1.55
N VAL A 158 8.08 1.64 -2.47
CA VAL A 158 8.33 0.78 -3.62
C VAL A 158 8.00 1.50 -4.94
N GLU A 159 8.40 0.89 -6.05
CA GLU A 159 8.10 1.29 -7.43
C GLU A 159 8.66 2.65 -7.89
N VAL A 160 9.57 3.26 -7.16
CA VAL A 160 10.32 4.42 -7.69
C VAL A 160 11.23 3.95 -8.83
N ASN A 161 10.99 4.44 -10.04
CA ASN A 161 11.80 4.12 -11.21
C ASN A 161 12.57 5.36 -11.71
N PRO A 162 13.86 5.51 -11.33
CA PRO A 162 14.62 6.71 -11.67
C PRO A 162 14.98 6.82 -13.16
N VAL A 163 14.77 5.74 -13.94
CA VAL A 163 15.08 5.75 -15.37
C VAL A 163 14.02 6.52 -16.19
N ILE A 164 12.78 6.47 -15.74
CA ILE A 164 11.64 7.13 -16.39
C ILE A 164 11.14 8.35 -15.62
N ASP A 165 11.76 8.65 -14.47
CA ASP A 165 11.38 9.79 -13.64
C ASP A 165 11.79 11.12 -14.30
N GLU A 166 10.99 12.15 -14.09
CA GLU A 166 11.25 13.49 -14.58
C GLU A 166 11.98 14.32 -13.53
N ARG A 167 13.27 14.59 -13.76
CA ARG A 167 14.11 15.43 -12.88
C ARG A 167 14.12 14.97 -11.41
N ASN A 168 13.99 13.67 -11.15
CA ASN A 168 13.85 13.06 -9.83
C ASN A 168 12.57 13.49 -9.06
N GLN A 169 11.53 13.98 -9.73
CA GLN A 169 10.31 14.45 -9.07
C GLN A 169 9.69 13.38 -8.15
N THR A 170 9.56 12.14 -8.64
CA THR A 170 9.03 11.02 -7.86
C THR A 170 9.96 10.65 -6.72
N ALA A 171 11.26 10.59 -6.96
CA ALA A 171 12.24 10.25 -5.93
C ALA A 171 12.30 11.32 -4.82
N ASP A 172 12.26 12.60 -5.17
CA ASP A 172 12.23 13.70 -4.21
C ASP A 172 10.94 13.67 -3.38
N LEU A 173 9.79 13.44 -4.03
CA LEU A 173 8.51 13.27 -3.33
C LEU A 173 8.52 12.06 -2.38
N ALA A 174 9.11 10.94 -2.79
CA ALA A 174 9.26 9.75 -1.92
C ALA A 174 10.04 10.09 -0.64
N VAL A 175 11.11 10.88 -0.75
CA VAL A 175 11.87 11.36 0.41
C VAL A 175 11.02 12.27 1.29
N GLU A 176 10.28 13.21 0.71
CA GLU A 176 9.42 14.13 1.45
C GLU A 176 8.30 13.39 2.20
N LEU A 177 7.66 12.42 1.57
CA LEU A 177 6.63 11.57 2.17
C LEU A 177 7.21 10.72 3.31
N THR A 178 8.41 10.17 3.14
CA THR A 178 9.12 9.47 4.20
C THR A 178 9.31 10.39 5.41
N LEU A 179 9.79 11.62 5.21
CA LEU A 179 9.96 12.57 6.30
C LEU A 179 8.64 12.87 7.02
N SER A 180 7.53 13.02 6.28
CA SER A 180 6.20 13.22 6.89
C SER A 180 5.75 11.99 7.68
N ALA A 181 5.94 10.76 7.15
CA ALA A 181 5.61 9.52 7.85
C ALA A 181 6.41 9.33 9.15
N PHE A 182 7.61 9.90 9.24
CA PHE A 182 8.44 9.92 10.44
C PHE A 182 8.28 11.18 11.29
N GLY A 183 7.23 11.98 11.04
CA GLY A 183 6.79 13.04 11.92
C GLY A 183 7.35 14.42 11.62
N LYS A 184 7.90 14.67 10.43
CA LYS A 184 8.22 16.04 10.00
C LYS A 184 6.94 16.84 9.86
N LYS A 185 6.85 17.96 10.56
CA LYS A 185 5.72 18.91 10.55
C LYS A 185 6.19 20.31 10.20
N ILE A 186 5.24 21.14 9.78
CA ILE A 186 5.50 22.57 9.52
C ILE A 186 5.64 23.33 10.85
N LEU A 187 4.81 22.97 11.85
CA LEU A 187 4.78 23.55 13.20
C LEU A 187 4.66 22.45 14.26
#